data_404e515567406a31af8d6173be84acbe
#
_entry.id   404e515567406a31af8d6173be84acbe
#
_cell.length_a   1.000
_cell.length_b   1.000
_cell.length_c   1.000
_cell.angle_alpha   90.00
_cell.angle_beta   90.00
_cell.angle_gamma   90.00
#
_symmetry.space_group_name_H-M   'P 1'
#
loop_
_entity.id
_entity.type
_entity.pdbx_description
1 polymer ?
#
loop_
_entity_poly.entity_id
_entity_poly.type
_entity_poly.pdbx_seq_one_letter_code
_entity_poly.pdbx_strand_id
1 'polypeptide(L)'
;MTSVDVHQHLWTPSLVAALRARREPPFLDGWTLHLRGEPPYEVPPADHDIARRAELAADDGLGRVLVSLSAPIGVEWLPAAEARPLLDAYHEGSAALPRPFDAWAAACVREIDPKAVAKDLDHGFAGLQLPANALADAAGYARCAPLLDLLEERGLPLFVHPGPAPGGAAGPIWWPAMVPYVQQMHAAWFAFRAFGRPRHPGLRVCFALLAGLAPLHGERFAARGGDGEADGDSGVFVDTSSYGPRAVDAIVRALGAGAVVQGSDRPYAQPPLHPGFGLGGAAAYAFRITNPRRLLTGR
;
A
#
# COMPACT_ATOMS: atom_id res chain seq x y z
N MET A 1 21.32 11.23 3.58
CA MET A 1 20.00 10.64 3.86
C MET A 1 19.44 10.12 2.55
N THR A 2 18.76 8.98 2.57
CA THR A 2 18.35 8.24 1.38
C THR A 2 16.93 8.64 0.96
N SER A 3 16.75 8.95 -0.32
CA SER A 3 15.42 9.20 -0.92
C SER A 3 14.64 7.89 -1.04
N VAL A 4 13.38 7.89 -0.64
CA VAL A 4 12.54 6.70 -0.55
C VAL A 4 11.27 6.87 -1.37
N ASP A 5 10.93 5.84 -2.15
CA ASP A 5 9.60 5.61 -2.69
C ASP A 5 8.96 4.48 -1.87
N VAL A 6 7.86 4.78 -1.18
CA VAL A 6 7.25 3.81 -0.24
C VAL A 6 6.27 2.86 -0.91
N HIS A 7 5.97 3.03 -2.21
CA HIS A 7 4.93 2.29 -2.89
C HIS A 7 5.27 2.02 -4.36
N GLN A 8 5.72 0.82 -4.63
CA GLN A 8 5.84 0.26 -5.98
C GLN A 8 5.40 -1.20 -6.00
N HIS A 9 5.16 -1.74 -7.20
CA HIS A 9 4.88 -3.16 -7.41
C HIS A 9 5.93 -3.77 -8.32
N LEU A 10 6.46 -4.93 -7.94
CA LEU A 10 7.44 -5.67 -8.71
C LEU A 10 7.21 -7.17 -8.49
N TRP A 11 6.79 -7.87 -9.54
CA TRP A 11 6.55 -9.30 -9.46
C TRP A 11 7.85 -10.05 -9.73
N THR A 12 8.31 -10.72 -8.70
CA THR A 12 9.53 -11.52 -8.79
C THR A 12 9.28 -12.83 -9.56
N PRO A 13 10.34 -13.47 -10.09
CA PRO A 13 10.18 -14.75 -10.80
C PRO A 13 9.47 -15.83 -9.99
N SER A 14 9.68 -15.88 -8.67
CA SER A 14 9.01 -16.83 -7.77
C SER A 14 7.49 -16.56 -7.69
N LEU A 15 7.06 -15.31 -7.53
CA LEU A 15 5.64 -14.95 -7.54
C LEU A 15 4.99 -15.26 -8.90
N VAL A 16 5.66 -14.91 -10.01
CA VAL A 16 5.18 -15.22 -11.37
C VAL A 16 5.03 -16.72 -11.57
N ALA A 17 6.00 -17.53 -11.12
CA ALA A 17 5.93 -18.99 -11.19
C ALA A 17 4.76 -19.55 -10.36
N ALA A 18 4.56 -19.04 -9.15
CA ALA A 18 3.46 -19.44 -8.27
C ALA A 18 2.09 -19.12 -8.88
N LEU A 19 1.93 -17.93 -9.48
CA LEU A 19 0.69 -17.56 -10.19
C LEU A 19 0.45 -18.44 -11.43
N ARG A 20 1.49 -18.80 -12.18
CA ARG A 20 1.38 -19.72 -13.34
C ARG A 20 1.05 -21.15 -12.97
N ALA A 21 1.41 -21.58 -11.78
CA ALA A 21 1.09 -22.93 -11.30
C ALA A 21 -0.41 -23.11 -10.95
N ARG A 22 -1.15 -22.01 -10.80
CA ARG A 22 -2.58 -22.04 -10.48
C ARG A 22 -3.44 -22.23 -11.73
N ARG A 23 -4.70 -22.68 -11.49
CA ARG A 23 -5.75 -22.82 -12.54
C ARG A 23 -7.00 -22.03 -12.18
N GLU A 24 -7.14 -21.61 -10.92
CA GLU A 24 -8.23 -20.76 -10.44
C GLU A 24 -7.70 -19.36 -10.14
N PRO A 25 -8.50 -18.30 -10.39
CA PRO A 25 -8.09 -16.92 -10.10
C PRO A 25 -7.67 -16.69 -8.63
N PRO A 26 -6.62 -15.93 -8.42
CA PRO A 26 -5.74 -15.30 -9.41
C PRO A 26 -4.77 -16.30 -10.04
N PHE A 27 -4.57 -16.24 -11.35
CA PHE A 27 -3.53 -17.01 -12.05
C PHE A 27 -3.00 -16.27 -13.27
N LEU A 28 -1.81 -16.65 -13.75
CA LEU A 28 -1.21 -16.18 -14.99
C LEU A 28 -1.25 -17.28 -16.06
N ASP A 29 -1.76 -16.93 -17.24
CA ASP A 29 -1.55 -17.69 -18.48
C ASP A 29 -0.59 -16.89 -19.37
N GLY A 30 0.65 -17.40 -19.51
CA GLY A 30 1.71 -16.57 -20.08
C GLY A 30 1.97 -15.33 -19.23
N TRP A 31 1.55 -14.17 -19.73
CA TRP A 31 1.54 -12.88 -19.02
C TRP A 31 0.14 -12.25 -18.99
N THR A 32 -0.89 -13.01 -19.25
CA THR A 32 -2.28 -12.60 -19.07
C THR A 32 -2.71 -12.96 -17.65
N LEU A 33 -3.05 -11.95 -16.86
CA LEU A 33 -3.57 -12.11 -15.51
C LEU A 33 -5.08 -12.36 -15.53
N HIS A 34 -5.51 -13.40 -14.85
CA HIS A 34 -6.90 -13.74 -14.64
C HIS A 34 -7.30 -13.50 -13.19
N LEU A 35 -8.24 -12.57 -12.98
CA LEU A 35 -8.78 -12.22 -11.68
C LEU A 35 -10.24 -12.67 -11.55
N ARG A 36 -10.70 -12.83 -10.32
CA ARG A 36 -12.10 -13.22 -10.07
C ARG A 36 -13.02 -12.03 -10.31
N GLY A 37 -13.89 -12.14 -11.31
CA GLY A 37 -14.90 -11.12 -11.61
C GLY A 37 -14.38 -9.91 -12.37
N GLU A 38 -13.18 -9.99 -12.93
CA GLU A 38 -12.59 -8.97 -13.78
C GLU A 38 -12.18 -9.54 -15.15
N PRO A 39 -12.15 -8.72 -16.21
CA PRO A 39 -11.63 -9.15 -17.50
C PRO A 39 -10.15 -9.55 -17.40
N PRO A 40 -9.69 -10.51 -18.24
CA PRO A 40 -8.27 -10.80 -18.33
C PRO A 40 -7.46 -9.54 -18.66
N TYR A 41 -6.28 -9.42 -18.04
CA TYR A 41 -5.41 -8.26 -18.14
C TYR A 41 -4.01 -8.66 -18.59
N GLU A 42 -3.51 -8.02 -19.66
CA GLU A 42 -2.14 -8.21 -20.13
C GLU A 42 -1.15 -7.46 -19.25
N VAL A 43 -0.23 -8.20 -18.64
CA VAL A 43 0.83 -7.65 -17.79
C VAL A 43 2.12 -7.55 -18.62
N PRO A 44 2.66 -6.35 -18.88
CA PRO A 44 3.91 -6.22 -19.62
C PRO A 44 5.09 -6.82 -18.86
N PRO A 45 5.80 -7.84 -19.38
CA PRO A 45 6.93 -8.47 -18.67
C PRO A 45 8.04 -7.48 -18.31
N ALA A 46 8.27 -6.49 -19.18
CA ALA A 46 9.29 -5.46 -18.98
C ALA A 46 9.04 -4.57 -17.75
N ASP A 47 7.81 -4.49 -17.28
CA ASP A 47 7.44 -3.73 -16.09
C ASP A 47 7.90 -4.43 -14.80
N HIS A 48 8.21 -5.72 -14.90
CA HIS A 48 8.69 -6.57 -13.81
C HIS A 48 10.14 -7.04 -14.01
N ASP A 49 10.87 -6.46 -14.97
CA ASP A 49 12.31 -6.66 -15.11
C ASP A 49 13.07 -5.93 -13.99
N ILE A 50 13.72 -6.69 -13.12
CA ILE A 50 14.38 -6.18 -11.91
C ILE A 50 15.50 -5.19 -12.26
N ALA A 51 16.31 -5.49 -13.29
CA ALA A 51 17.43 -4.64 -13.68
C ALA A 51 16.93 -3.29 -14.22
N ARG A 52 15.96 -3.34 -15.15
CA ARG A 52 15.31 -2.14 -15.69
C ARG A 52 14.65 -1.30 -14.59
N ARG A 53 13.98 -1.94 -13.62
CA ARG A 53 13.34 -1.22 -12.50
C ARG A 53 14.36 -0.57 -11.57
N ALA A 54 15.54 -1.20 -11.40
CA ALA A 54 16.65 -0.59 -10.64
C ALA A 54 17.24 0.62 -11.38
N GLU A 55 17.40 0.56 -12.71
CA GLU A 55 17.81 1.71 -13.54
C GLU A 55 16.82 2.87 -13.41
N LEU A 56 15.51 2.61 -13.54
CA LEU A 56 14.47 3.63 -13.37
C LEU A 56 14.48 4.25 -11.96
N ALA A 57 14.75 3.46 -10.92
CA ALA A 57 14.88 3.99 -9.57
C ALA A 57 16.12 4.91 -9.43
N ALA A 58 17.22 4.56 -10.09
CA ALA A 58 18.43 5.41 -10.11
C ALA A 58 18.19 6.72 -10.87
N ASP A 59 17.51 6.68 -12.02
CA ASP A 59 17.12 7.87 -12.80
C ASP A 59 16.21 8.80 -12.00
N ASP A 60 15.30 8.24 -11.19
CA ASP A 60 14.45 9.01 -10.28
C ASP A 60 15.20 9.51 -9.02
N GLY A 61 16.47 9.18 -8.87
CA GLY A 61 17.30 9.54 -7.71
C GLY A 61 16.83 8.87 -6.41
N LEU A 62 16.30 7.64 -6.51
CA LEU A 62 15.84 6.86 -5.36
C LEU A 62 16.95 5.95 -4.85
N GLY A 63 17.23 6.03 -3.56
CA GLY A 63 18.17 5.13 -2.91
C GLY A 63 17.49 3.98 -2.16
N ARG A 64 16.15 4.02 -2.05
CA ARG A 64 15.32 2.95 -1.47
C ARG A 64 13.93 2.94 -2.11
N VAL A 65 13.45 1.76 -2.46
CA VAL A 65 12.12 1.52 -3.04
C VAL A 65 11.44 0.40 -2.25
N LEU A 66 10.24 0.66 -1.74
CA LEU A 66 9.46 -0.38 -1.07
C LEU A 66 8.48 -1.01 -2.07
N VAL A 67 8.69 -2.29 -2.30
CA VAL A 67 7.80 -3.11 -3.12
C VAL A 67 6.67 -3.65 -2.27
N SER A 68 5.45 -3.62 -2.79
CA SER A 68 4.27 -4.22 -2.18
C SER A 68 3.63 -5.27 -3.07
N LEU A 69 2.97 -6.26 -2.47
CA LEU A 69 2.12 -7.18 -3.22
C LEU A 69 0.97 -6.37 -3.83
N SER A 70 0.65 -6.62 -5.10
CA SER A 70 -0.50 -5.97 -5.74
C SER A 70 -1.80 -6.51 -5.13
N ALA A 71 -2.28 -5.94 -4.02
CA ALA A 71 -3.42 -6.44 -3.27
C ALA A 71 -4.72 -6.58 -4.09
N PRO A 72 -4.97 -5.79 -5.17
CA PRO A 72 -6.07 -6.05 -6.09
C PRO A 72 -6.10 -7.45 -6.71
N ILE A 73 -4.96 -8.15 -6.78
CA ILE A 73 -4.90 -9.56 -7.22
C ILE A 73 -5.70 -10.46 -6.28
N GLY A 74 -5.85 -10.10 -5.01
CA GLY A 74 -6.72 -10.76 -4.05
C GLY A 74 -6.09 -11.98 -3.35
N VAL A 75 -4.77 -12.11 -3.35
CA VAL A 75 -4.05 -13.20 -2.68
C VAL A 75 -4.39 -13.25 -1.19
N GLU A 76 -4.45 -12.10 -0.53
CA GLU A 76 -4.71 -11.98 0.91
C GLU A 76 -6.13 -12.44 1.30
N TRP A 77 -7.06 -12.50 0.33
CA TRP A 77 -8.44 -12.94 0.53
C TRP A 77 -8.70 -14.41 0.16
N LEU A 78 -7.70 -15.13 -0.32
CA LEU A 78 -7.81 -16.57 -0.56
C LEU A 78 -7.95 -17.35 0.76
N PRO A 79 -8.51 -18.57 0.73
CA PRO A 79 -8.34 -19.52 1.84
C PRO A 79 -6.85 -19.69 2.18
N ALA A 80 -6.49 -19.85 3.46
CA ALA A 80 -5.09 -19.87 3.88
C ALA A 80 -4.24 -20.91 3.14
N ALA A 81 -4.79 -22.08 2.85
CA ALA A 81 -4.10 -23.13 2.09
C ALA A 81 -3.76 -22.72 0.65
N GLU A 82 -4.53 -21.80 0.04
CA GLU A 82 -4.28 -21.26 -1.30
C GLU A 82 -3.42 -20.00 -1.26
N ALA A 83 -3.61 -19.15 -0.24
CA ALA A 83 -2.86 -17.92 -0.05
C ALA A 83 -1.39 -18.20 0.28
N ARG A 84 -1.12 -19.18 1.16
CA ARG A 84 0.22 -19.44 1.70
C ARG A 84 1.28 -19.65 0.63
N PRO A 85 1.10 -20.52 -0.39
CA PRO A 85 2.12 -20.70 -1.43
C PRO A 85 2.43 -19.42 -2.23
N LEU A 86 1.44 -18.54 -2.43
CA LEU A 86 1.63 -17.26 -3.13
C LEU A 86 2.34 -16.23 -2.24
N LEU A 87 1.97 -16.17 -0.96
CA LEU A 87 2.63 -15.30 0.03
C LEU A 87 4.07 -15.72 0.25
N ASP A 88 4.36 -17.03 0.37
CA ASP A 88 5.72 -17.55 0.48
C ASP A 88 6.57 -17.18 -0.73
N ALA A 89 6.04 -17.38 -1.94
CA ALA A 89 6.73 -17.01 -3.18
C ALA A 89 6.96 -15.49 -3.30
N TYR A 90 6.01 -14.66 -2.85
CA TYR A 90 6.16 -13.22 -2.78
C TYR A 90 7.25 -12.83 -1.77
N HIS A 91 7.20 -13.36 -0.55
CA HIS A 91 8.16 -13.05 0.51
C HIS A 91 9.58 -13.50 0.14
N GLU A 92 9.74 -14.74 -0.34
CA GLU A 92 11.03 -15.26 -0.80
C GLU A 92 11.62 -14.38 -1.91
N GLY A 93 10.83 -14.11 -2.95
CA GLY A 93 11.28 -13.31 -4.06
C GLY A 93 11.60 -11.86 -3.67
N SER A 94 10.79 -11.26 -2.81
CA SER A 94 10.98 -9.87 -2.39
C SER A 94 12.18 -9.71 -1.45
N ALA A 95 12.41 -10.66 -0.57
CA ALA A 95 13.59 -10.68 0.31
C ALA A 95 14.92 -10.85 -0.46
N ALA A 96 14.87 -11.48 -1.64
CA ALA A 96 16.02 -11.68 -2.51
C ALA A 96 16.30 -10.52 -3.47
N LEU A 97 15.45 -9.48 -3.50
CA LEU A 97 15.64 -8.34 -4.40
C LEU A 97 16.95 -7.58 -4.08
N PRO A 98 17.70 -7.18 -5.11
CA PRO A 98 18.88 -6.35 -4.91
C PRO A 98 18.48 -4.92 -4.52
N ARG A 99 19.42 -4.16 -3.94
CA ARG A 99 19.21 -2.72 -3.79
C ARG A 99 18.93 -2.06 -5.16
N PRO A 100 18.05 -1.04 -5.18
CA PRO A 100 17.52 -0.26 -4.05
C PRO A 100 16.23 -0.83 -3.43
N PHE A 101 15.81 -2.05 -3.79
CA PHE A 101 14.53 -2.61 -3.37
C PHE A 101 14.57 -3.17 -1.95
N ASP A 102 13.52 -2.89 -1.21
CA ASP A 102 13.05 -3.54 0.00
C ASP A 102 11.55 -3.81 -0.20
N ALA A 103 10.85 -4.42 0.79
CA ALA A 103 9.45 -4.75 0.59
C ALA A 103 8.61 -4.60 1.87
N TRP A 104 7.30 -4.47 1.67
CA TRP A 104 6.28 -4.71 2.67
C TRP A 104 5.96 -6.21 2.71
N ALA A 105 5.79 -6.78 3.88
CA ALA A 105 5.21 -8.12 4.00
C ALA A 105 3.71 -8.06 3.62
N ALA A 106 3.13 -9.19 3.28
CA ALA A 106 1.69 -9.36 3.04
C ALA A 106 1.15 -10.52 3.89
N ALA A 107 -0.15 -10.52 4.20
CA ALA A 107 -0.76 -11.53 5.05
C ALA A 107 -2.14 -11.95 4.55
N CYS A 108 -2.51 -13.22 4.78
CA CYS A 108 -3.89 -13.65 4.64
C CYS A 108 -4.77 -12.89 5.65
N VAL A 109 -5.86 -12.26 5.16
CA VAL A 109 -6.80 -11.53 6.01
C VAL A 109 -8.09 -12.32 6.26
N ARG A 110 -8.24 -13.44 5.59
CA ARG A 110 -9.36 -14.34 5.78
C ARG A 110 -9.17 -15.24 6.99
N GLU A 111 -7.97 -15.73 7.17
CA GLU A 111 -7.55 -16.59 8.29
C GLU A 111 -6.27 -16.00 8.88
N ILE A 112 -6.39 -15.33 10.02
CA ILE A 112 -5.30 -14.57 10.64
C ILE A 112 -4.35 -15.51 11.40
N ASP A 113 -3.06 -15.51 11.02
CA ASP A 113 -1.98 -16.23 11.72
C ASP A 113 -0.84 -15.25 12.08
N PRO A 114 -0.87 -14.65 13.28
CA PRO A 114 0.16 -13.70 13.70
C PRO A 114 1.55 -14.34 13.83
N LYS A 115 1.62 -15.66 14.10
CA LYS A 115 2.91 -16.34 14.24
C LYS A 115 3.59 -16.52 12.89
N ALA A 116 2.83 -16.86 11.85
CA ALA A 116 3.35 -16.91 10.49
C ALA A 116 3.84 -15.53 10.04
N VAL A 117 3.03 -14.48 10.26
CA VAL A 117 3.41 -13.10 9.90
C VAL A 117 4.62 -12.62 10.70
N ALA A 118 4.72 -12.97 11.99
CA ALA A 118 5.90 -12.64 12.79
C ALA A 118 7.18 -13.22 12.20
N LYS A 119 7.13 -14.50 11.76
CA LYS A 119 8.24 -15.17 11.08
C LYS A 119 8.57 -14.50 9.74
N ASP A 120 7.56 -14.13 8.95
CA ASP A 120 7.78 -13.45 7.68
C ASP A 120 8.46 -12.09 7.91
N LEU A 121 8.03 -11.31 8.91
CA LEU A 121 8.64 -10.02 9.28
C LEU A 121 10.09 -10.13 9.75
N ASP A 122 10.52 -11.29 10.30
CA ASP A 122 11.90 -11.54 10.71
C ASP A 122 12.88 -11.58 9.53
N HIS A 123 12.39 -11.68 8.29
CA HIS A 123 13.19 -11.54 7.07
C HIS A 123 13.54 -10.09 6.69
N GLY A 124 13.18 -9.10 7.52
CA GLY A 124 13.59 -7.69 7.36
C GLY A 124 12.67 -6.84 6.51
N PHE A 125 11.41 -7.23 6.35
CA PHE A 125 10.40 -6.40 5.71
C PHE A 125 10.19 -5.08 6.45
N ALA A 126 9.86 -4.01 5.69
CA ALA A 126 9.70 -2.67 6.22
C ALA A 126 8.49 -2.49 7.15
N GLY A 127 7.54 -3.38 7.07
CA GLY A 127 6.27 -3.43 7.79
C GLY A 127 5.32 -4.40 7.09
N LEU A 128 4.03 -4.28 7.36
CA LEU A 128 2.99 -5.15 6.79
C LEU A 128 2.04 -4.34 5.91
N GLN A 129 1.75 -4.85 4.70
CA GLN A 129 0.65 -4.39 3.88
C GLN A 129 -0.63 -5.15 4.24
N LEU A 130 -1.75 -4.44 4.32
CA LEU A 130 -3.10 -5.03 4.37
C LEU A 130 -4.03 -4.36 3.36
N PRO A 131 -4.96 -5.12 2.74
CA PRO A 131 -5.94 -4.55 1.83
C PRO A 131 -6.97 -3.70 2.58
N ALA A 132 -7.29 -2.52 2.05
CA ALA A 132 -8.17 -1.53 2.66
C ALA A 132 -9.57 -2.07 2.97
N ASN A 133 -10.09 -2.95 2.11
CA ASN A 133 -11.39 -3.61 2.35
C ASN A 133 -11.38 -4.63 3.50
N ALA A 134 -10.21 -5.01 4.02
CA ALA A 134 -10.09 -5.78 5.25
C ALA A 134 -10.19 -4.90 6.51
N LEU A 135 -10.02 -3.59 6.36
CA LEU A 135 -9.98 -2.58 7.42
C LEU A 135 -11.09 -1.51 7.25
N ALA A 136 -12.21 -1.88 6.61
CA ALA A 136 -13.27 -0.93 6.25
C ALA A 136 -14.28 -0.65 7.38
N ASP A 137 -14.28 -1.45 8.46
CA ASP A 137 -15.26 -1.37 9.55
C ASP A 137 -14.72 -1.97 10.87
N ALA A 138 -15.55 -1.91 11.91
CA ALA A 138 -15.23 -2.45 13.23
C ALA A 138 -14.92 -3.95 13.22
N ALA A 139 -15.64 -4.73 12.41
CA ALA A 139 -15.43 -6.18 12.31
C ALA A 139 -14.10 -6.50 11.66
N GLY A 140 -13.71 -5.74 10.62
CA GLY A 140 -12.40 -5.83 9.99
C GLY A 140 -11.25 -5.55 10.95
N TYR A 141 -11.37 -4.46 11.74
CA TYR A 141 -10.37 -4.14 12.77
C TYR A 141 -10.31 -5.20 13.88
N ALA A 142 -11.46 -5.74 14.34
CA ALA A 142 -11.47 -6.82 15.31
C ALA A 142 -10.78 -8.09 14.76
N ARG A 143 -11.02 -8.45 13.50
CA ARG A 143 -10.38 -9.58 12.83
C ARG A 143 -8.88 -9.39 12.68
N CYS A 144 -8.44 -8.23 12.19
CA CYS A 144 -7.03 -7.93 11.94
C CYS A 144 -6.24 -7.52 13.19
N ALA A 145 -6.90 -7.32 14.34
CA ALA A 145 -6.28 -6.84 15.57
C ALA A 145 -4.99 -7.59 15.95
N PRO A 146 -4.91 -8.95 15.87
CA PRO A 146 -3.68 -9.65 16.25
C PRO A 146 -2.47 -9.29 15.37
N LEU A 147 -2.69 -8.87 14.11
CA LEU A 147 -1.61 -8.38 13.24
C LEU A 147 -1.21 -6.95 13.59
N LEU A 148 -2.19 -6.12 13.95
CA LEU A 148 -1.93 -4.73 14.34
C LEU A 148 -1.22 -4.66 15.70
N ASP A 149 -1.60 -5.51 16.67
CA ASP A 149 -0.92 -5.70 17.95
C ASP A 149 0.56 -6.06 17.70
N LEU A 150 0.83 -7.04 16.84
CA LEU A 150 2.18 -7.46 16.45
C LEU A 150 3.02 -6.32 15.85
N LEU A 151 2.43 -5.50 14.96
CA LEU A 151 3.12 -4.37 14.35
C LEU A 151 3.46 -3.30 15.38
N GLU A 152 2.52 -2.96 16.26
CA GLU A 152 2.72 -1.96 17.30
C GLU A 152 3.80 -2.42 18.29
N GLU A 153 3.77 -3.66 18.76
CA GLU A 153 4.78 -4.26 19.63
C GLU A 153 6.18 -4.24 19.02
N ARG A 154 6.29 -4.50 17.70
CA ARG A 154 7.56 -4.48 16.97
C ARG A 154 7.99 -3.09 16.52
N GLY A 155 7.16 -2.08 16.70
CA GLY A 155 7.39 -0.74 16.17
C GLY A 155 7.51 -0.72 14.64
N LEU A 156 6.76 -1.57 13.94
CA LEU A 156 6.69 -1.65 12.48
C LEU A 156 5.42 -0.94 11.96
N PRO A 157 5.48 -0.28 10.80
CA PRO A 157 4.32 0.39 10.23
C PRO A 157 3.37 -0.55 9.49
N LEU A 158 2.11 -0.11 9.40
CA LEU A 158 1.09 -0.66 8.52
C LEU A 158 1.05 0.13 7.20
N PHE A 159 0.98 -0.57 6.08
CA PHE A 159 0.66 0.01 4.77
C PHE A 159 -0.73 -0.46 4.33
N VAL A 160 -1.66 0.47 4.08
CA VAL A 160 -3.02 0.17 3.65
C VAL A 160 -3.15 0.46 2.16
N HIS A 161 -3.44 -0.57 1.39
CA HIS A 161 -3.52 -0.53 -0.07
C HIS A 161 -4.92 -0.98 -0.54
N PRO A 162 -5.48 -0.46 -1.65
CA PRO A 162 -6.74 -0.99 -2.20
C PRO A 162 -6.68 -2.50 -2.40
N GLY A 163 -7.73 -3.18 -2.00
CA GLY A 163 -7.90 -4.62 -2.23
C GLY A 163 -8.70 -4.92 -3.50
N PRO A 164 -9.09 -6.19 -3.73
CA PRO A 164 -9.89 -6.59 -4.89
C PRO A 164 -11.16 -5.76 -5.04
N ALA A 165 -11.54 -5.50 -6.29
CA ALA A 165 -12.74 -4.76 -6.66
C ALA A 165 -13.73 -5.67 -7.42
N PRO A 166 -14.46 -6.56 -6.73
CA PRO A 166 -15.38 -7.47 -7.38
C PRO A 166 -16.49 -6.69 -8.10
N GLY A 167 -16.84 -7.11 -9.33
CA GLY A 167 -17.87 -6.48 -10.13
C GLY A 167 -17.39 -5.48 -11.19
N GLY A 168 -16.07 -5.29 -11.36
CA GLY A 168 -15.50 -4.42 -12.39
C GLY A 168 -15.66 -4.90 -13.83
N ALA A 169 -16.07 -6.16 -14.03
CA ALA A 169 -16.17 -6.79 -15.35
C ALA A 169 -17.10 -6.09 -16.35
N ALA A 170 -18.05 -5.30 -15.90
CA ALA A 170 -19.03 -4.61 -16.73
C ALA A 170 -18.72 -3.11 -16.95
N GLY A 171 -17.68 -2.57 -16.33
CA GLY A 171 -17.32 -1.15 -16.39
C GLY A 171 -16.16 -0.87 -17.36
N PRO A 172 -15.89 0.43 -17.65
CA PRO A 172 -14.70 0.81 -18.37
C PRO A 172 -13.44 0.45 -17.55
N ILE A 173 -12.28 0.28 -18.24
CA ILE A 173 -11.02 -0.17 -17.64
C ILE A 173 -10.57 0.68 -16.43
N TRP A 174 -10.89 1.95 -16.39
CA TRP A 174 -10.55 2.85 -15.29
C TRP A 174 -11.48 2.73 -14.06
N TRP A 175 -12.62 2.02 -14.19
CA TRP A 175 -13.66 1.97 -13.14
C TRP A 175 -13.15 1.44 -11.79
N PRO A 176 -12.39 0.32 -11.72
CA PRO A 176 -11.88 -0.17 -10.44
C PRO A 176 -11.02 0.85 -9.71
N ALA A 177 -10.13 1.51 -10.43
CA ALA A 177 -9.20 2.50 -9.86
C ALA A 177 -9.92 3.76 -9.36
N MET A 178 -10.97 4.21 -10.05
CA MET A 178 -11.64 5.47 -9.74
C MET A 178 -12.82 5.35 -8.78
N VAL A 179 -13.40 4.17 -8.64
CA VAL A 179 -14.60 3.99 -7.80
C VAL A 179 -14.32 3.04 -6.64
N PRO A 180 -14.22 1.70 -6.80
CA PRO A 180 -14.04 0.83 -5.65
C PRO A 180 -12.76 1.07 -4.87
N TYR A 181 -11.61 1.35 -5.51
CA TYR A 181 -10.37 1.61 -4.76
C TYR A 181 -10.49 2.87 -3.91
N VAL A 182 -11.03 3.96 -4.47
CA VAL A 182 -11.27 5.20 -3.73
C VAL A 182 -12.24 4.98 -2.56
N GLN A 183 -13.35 4.24 -2.81
CA GLN A 183 -14.31 3.91 -1.76
C GLN A 183 -13.69 3.08 -0.63
N GLN A 184 -12.87 2.07 -0.96
CA GLN A 184 -12.17 1.25 0.03
C GLN A 184 -11.21 2.10 0.89
N MET A 185 -10.40 2.94 0.24
CA MET A 185 -9.45 3.81 0.95
C MET A 185 -10.15 4.83 1.83
N HIS A 186 -11.24 5.43 1.34
CA HIS A 186 -12.09 6.34 2.11
C HIS A 186 -12.69 5.66 3.34
N ALA A 187 -13.24 4.44 3.19
CA ALA A 187 -13.79 3.68 4.31
C ALA A 187 -12.70 3.31 5.32
N ALA A 188 -11.55 2.80 4.86
CA ALA A 188 -10.43 2.42 5.73
C ALA A 188 -9.87 3.60 6.52
N TRP A 189 -9.80 4.80 5.93
CA TRP A 189 -9.37 6.03 6.61
C TRP A 189 -10.24 6.36 7.84
N PHE A 190 -11.57 6.42 7.67
CA PHE A 190 -12.46 6.72 8.77
C PHE A 190 -12.60 5.55 9.76
N ALA A 191 -12.55 4.32 9.27
CA ALA A 191 -12.56 3.15 10.14
C ALA A 191 -11.30 3.07 11.02
N PHE A 192 -10.12 3.47 10.51
CA PHE A 192 -8.90 3.57 11.31
C PHE A 192 -9.07 4.57 12.45
N ARG A 193 -9.61 5.76 12.18
CA ARG A 193 -9.87 6.76 13.22
C ARG A 193 -10.82 6.26 14.29
N ALA A 194 -11.91 5.59 13.87
CA ALA A 194 -12.95 5.11 14.78
C ALA A 194 -12.56 3.85 15.57
N PHE A 195 -11.84 2.93 14.97
CA PHE A 195 -11.64 1.57 15.50
C PHE A 195 -10.17 1.17 15.62
N GLY A 196 -9.31 1.69 14.74
CA GLY A 196 -7.87 1.37 14.71
C GLY A 196 -7.09 2.20 15.72
N ARG A 197 -7.10 3.53 15.58
CA ARG A 197 -6.30 4.44 16.41
C ARG A 197 -6.58 4.34 17.90
N PRO A 198 -7.84 4.23 18.39
CA PRO A 198 -8.10 4.09 19.82
C PRO A 198 -7.51 2.82 20.43
N ARG A 199 -7.39 1.75 19.64
CA ARG A 199 -6.83 0.47 20.09
C ARG A 199 -5.31 0.38 19.92
N HIS A 200 -4.78 1.04 18.89
CA HIS A 200 -3.36 1.01 18.53
C HIS A 200 -2.81 2.45 18.46
N PRO A 201 -2.65 3.12 19.62
CA PRO A 201 -2.26 4.54 19.66
C PRO A 201 -0.83 4.80 19.14
N GLY A 202 0.07 3.82 19.23
CA GLY A 202 1.45 3.91 18.77
C GLY A 202 1.68 3.43 17.33
N LEU A 203 0.67 2.83 16.69
CA LEU A 203 0.82 2.27 15.35
C LEU A 203 1.00 3.37 14.29
N ARG A 204 2.09 3.30 13.51
CA ARG A 204 2.25 4.12 12.33
C ARG A 204 1.55 3.48 11.14
N VAL A 205 0.80 4.29 10.39
CA VAL A 205 0.05 3.83 9.23
C VAL A 205 0.27 4.74 8.03
N CYS A 206 0.45 4.14 6.85
CA CYS A 206 0.47 4.83 5.58
C CYS A 206 -0.69 4.33 4.72
N PHE A 207 -1.51 5.25 4.24
CA PHE A 207 -2.60 4.96 3.31
C PHE A 207 -2.17 5.29 1.89
N ALA A 208 -2.28 4.35 0.97
CA ALA A 208 -2.06 4.58 -0.45
C ALA A 208 -3.08 5.57 -1.05
N LEU A 209 -2.82 6.06 -2.26
CA LEU A 209 -3.75 6.89 -3.05
C LEU A 209 -4.27 8.11 -2.27
N LEU A 210 -3.42 8.82 -1.51
CA LEU A 210 -3.85 9.94 -0.65
C LEU A 210 -5.09 9.58 0.20
N ALA A 211 -5.20 8.32 0.68
CA ALA A 211 -6.36 7.78 1.38
C ALA A 211 -7.69 7.95 0.61
N GLY A 212 -7.65 7.90 -0.74
CA GLY A 212 -8.83 8.16 -1.58
C GLY A 212 -9.41 9.58 -1.40
N LEU A 213 -8.58 10.55 -1.03
CA LEU A 213 -8.94 11.94 -0.71
C LEU A 213 -9.88 12.08 0.52
N ALA A 214 -10.02 11.04 1.34
CA ALA A 214 -10.82 11.07 2.57
C ALA A 214 -10.44 12.22 3.54
N PRO A 215 -9.15 12.61 3.68
CA PRO A 215 -8.78 13.74 4.53
C PRO A 215 -9.46 15.06 4.19
N LEU A 216 -9.88 15.27 2.94
CA LEU A 216 -10.59 16.49 2.52
C LEU A 216 -12.01 16.60 3.13
N HIS A 217 -12.50 15.56 3.76
CA HIS A 217 -13.79 15.57 4.47
C HIS A 217 -13.68 16.00 5.95
N GLY A 218 -12.57 16.59 6.38
CA GLY A 218 -12.34 17.00 7.77
C GLY A 218 -13.43 17.91 8.33
N GLU A 219 -13.80 18.98 7.62
CA GLU A 219 -14.88 19.87 8.04
C GLU A 219 -16.24 19.16 8.12
N ARG A 220 -16.55 18.30 7.14
CA ARG A 220 -17.77 17.50 7.16
C ARG A 220 -17.77 16.53 8.32
N PHE A 221 -16.63 15.91 8.64
CA PHE A 221 -16.46 15.00 9.75
C PHE A 221 -16.74 15.73 11.08
N ALA A 222 -16.12 16.89 11.31
CA ALA A 222 -16.37 17.72 12.47
C ALA A 222 -17.85 18.12 12.61
N ALA A 223 -18.48 18.55 11.51
CA ALA A 223 -19.90 18.91 11.49
C ALA A 223 -20.86 17.74 11.77
N ARG A 224 -20.36 16.49 11.78
CA ARG A 224 -21.13 15.29 12.08
C ARG A 224 -20.74 14.64 13.41
N GLY A 225 -20.05 15.38 14.29
CA GLY A 225 -19.68 14.93 15.62
C GLY A 225 -18.35 14.16 15.67
N GLY A 226 -17.55 14.23 14.61
CA GLY A 226 -16.17 13.78 14.66
C GLY A 226 -15.30 14.73 15.48
N ASP A 227 -14.18 14.25 15.97
CA ASP A 227 -13.27 15.00 16.87
C ASP A 227 -12.52 16.17 16.20
N GLY A 228 -12.69 16.35 14.89
CA GLY A 228 -12.10 17.47 14.14
C GLY A 228 -10.58 17.47 14.02
N GLU A 229 -9.89 16.68 14.81
CA GLU A 229 -8.43 16.60 14.86
C GLU A 229 -7.85 15.70 13.75
N ALA A 230 -8.12 16.02 12.47
CA ALA A 230 -7.32 15.45 11.39
C ALA A 230 -5.87 15.98 11.46
N ASP A 231 -5.69 17.15 12.06
CA ASP A 231 -4.48 17.97 12.06
C ASP A 231 -3.51 17.64 13.20
N GLY A 232 -3.16 16.41 13.47
CA GLY A 232 -2.23 16.18 14.59
C GLY A 232 -1.74 14.76 14.78
N ASP A 233 -2.29 13.79 14.09
CA ASP A 233 -1.82 12.41 14.22
C ASP A 233 -0.49 12.20 13.49
N SER A 234 0.61 12.38 14.21
CA SER A 234 1.97 12.27 13.68
C SER A 234 2.35 10.85 13.22
N GLY A 235 1.53 9.85 13.55
CA GLY A 235 1.67 8.45 13.12
C GLY A 235 0.89 8.10 11.86
N VAL A 236 0.12 9.04 11.28
CA VAL A 236 -0.65 8.81 10.06
C VAL A 236 0.02 9.47 8.86
N PHE A 237 0.16 8.71 7.79
CA PHE A 237 0.76 9.14 6.53
C PHE A 237 -0.14 8.77 5.36
N VAL A 238 0.00 9.51 4.27
CA VAL A 238 -0.63 9.21 2.98
C VAL A 238 0.42 9.25 1.88
N ASP A 239 0.38 8.31 0.95
CA ASP A 239 1.28 8.34 -0.20
C ASP A 239 0.67 9.08 -1.40
N THR A 240 1.53 9.52 -2.29
CA THR A 240 1.16 10.36 -3.45
C THR A 240 0.76 9.56 -4.68
N SER A 241 0.66 8.24 -4.59
CA SER A 241 0.45 7.37 -5.74
C SER A 241 -0.80 7.76 -6.54
N SER A 242 -0.65 7.73 -7.86
CA SER A 242 -1.71 8.00 -8.85
C SER A 242 -2.33 9.42 -8.81
N TYR A 243 -1.80 10.36 -8.00
CA TYR A 243 -2.31 11.72 -7.90
C TYR A 243 -1.31 12.78 -8.35
N GLY A 244 -1.84 13.88 -8.89
CA GLY A 244 -1.07 15.03 -9.37
C GLY A 244 -1.00 16.19 -8.36
N PRO A 245 -0.34 17.30 -8.77
CA PRO A 245 -0.06 18.43 -7.87
C PRO A 245 -1.28 19.05 -7.19
N ARG A 246 -2.44 19.11 -7.85
CA ARG A 246 -3.66 19.71 -7.28
C ARG A 246 -4.18 18.90 -6.07
N ALA A 247 -4.19 17.58 -6.18
CA ALA A 247 -4.65 16.72 -5.10
C ALA A 247 -3.66 16.74 -3.92
N VAL A 248 -2.35 16.68 -4.23
CA VAL A 248 -1.30 16.75 -3.20
C VAL A 248 -1.33 18.10 -2.47
N ASP A 249 -1.50 19.25 -3.17
CA ASP A 249 -1.65 20.55 -2.52
C ASP A 249 -2.87 20.58 -1.58
N ALA A 250 -4.02 20.06 -2.03
CA ALA A 250 -5.22 20.00 -1.20
C ALA A 250 -5.01 19.14 0.08
N ILE A 251 -4.36 17.97 -0.05
CA ILE A 251 -4.03 17.11 1.09
C ILE A 251 -3.00 17.76 2.02
N VAL A 252 -2.00 18.45 1.49
CA VAL A 252 -1.04 19.21 2.32
C VAL A 252 -1.73 20.29 3.12
N ARG A 253 -2.75 20.95 2.58
CA ARG A 253 -3.58 21.94 3.31
C ARG A 253 -4.42 21.28 4.41
N ALA A 254 -4.90 20.06 4.18
CA ALA A 254 -5.74 19.33 5.14
C ALA A 254 -4.95 18.63 6.25
N LEU A 255 -3.77 18.08 5.96
CA LEU A 255 -3.01 17.24 6.90
C LEU A 255 -1.65 17.81 7.28
N GLY A 256 -1.19 18.87 6.61
CA GLY A 256 0.19 19.33 6.70
C GLY A 256 1.16 18.50 5.83
N ALA A 257 2.27 19.14 5.44
CA ALA A 257 3.30 18.49 4.61
C ALA A 257 3.99 17.30 5.32
N GLY A 258 3.93 17.25 6.65
CA GLY A 258 4.52 16.18 7.46
C GLY A 258 3.81 14.82 7.32
N ALA A 259 2.57 14.78 6.83
CA ALA A 259 1.81 13.55 6.64
C ALA A 259 2.00 12.90 5.26
N VAL A 260 2.64 13.57 4.30
CA VAL A 260 2.74 13.10 2.92
C VAL A 260 4.06 12.39 2.69
N VAL A 261 4.03 11.20 2.09
CA VAL A 261 5.19 10.44 1.64
C VAL A 261 5.11 10.17 0.14
N GLN A 262 6.26 10.06 -0.52
CA GLN A 262 6.29 9.70 -1.93
C GLN A 262 5.97 8.21 -2.11
N GLY A 263 4.94 7.89 -2.89
CA GLY A 263 4.66 6.61 -3.48
C GLY A 263 4.34 6.80 -4.96
N SER A 264 4.96 6.05 -5.85
CA SER A 264 4.74 6.20 -7.29
C SER A 264 3.67 5.27 -7.85
N ASP A 265 3.41 4.14 -7.19
CA ASP A 265 2.54 3.07 -7.70
C ASP A 265 3.06 2.45 -9.02
N ARG A 266 4.37 2.59 -9.29
CA ARG A 266 4.97 2.01 -10.50
C ARG A 266 4.89 0.47 -10.45
N PRO A 267 4.49 -0.22 -11.53
CA PRO A 267 4.40 0.26 -12.90
C PRO A 267 3.02 0.84 -13.29
N TYR A 268 2.02 0.78 -12.44
CA TYR A 268 0.63 1.16 -12.78
C TYR A 268 0.43 2.67 -12.93
N ALA A 269 1.28 3.47 -12.28
CA ALA A 269 1.36 4.90 -12.49
C ALA A 269 2.82 5.36 -12.70
N GLN A 270 3.00 6.57 -13.22
CA GLN A 270 4.32 7.17 -13.37
C GLN A 270 4.59 8.13 -12.21
N PRO A 271 5.84 8.19 -11.72
CA PRO A 271 6.20 9.18 -10.71
C PRO A 271 6.01 10.61 -11.27
N PRO A 272 5.77 11.59 -10.40
CA PRO A 272 5.62 12.97 -10.83
C PRO A 272 6.93 13.50 -11.43
N LEU A 273 6.83 14.33 -12.48
CA LEU A 273 7.97 15.01 -13.09
C LEU A 273 8.77 15.85 -12.07
N HIS A 274 8.08 16.37 -11.05
CA HIS A 274 8.68 17.17 -9.98
C HIS A 274 8.36 16.56 -8.62
N PRO A 275 9.36 16.03 -7.89
CA PRO A 275 9.16 15.32 -6.61
C PRO A 275 8.43 16.13 -5.53
N GLY A 276 8.48 17.45 -5.59
CA GLY A 276 7.77 18.35 -4.66
C GLY A 276 6.37 18.75 -5.12
N PHE A 277 5.85 18.20 -6.22
CA PHE A 277 4.52 18.51 -6.76
C PHE A 277 4.24 20.03 -6.94
N GLY A 278 5.26 20.82 -7.20
CA GLY A 278 5.16 22.29 -7.30
C GLY A 278 5.21 23.03 -5.95
N LEU A 279 5.29 22.32 -4.82
CA LEU A 279 5.34 22.90 -3.46
C LEU A 279 6.76 23.27 -3.00
N GLY A 280 7.76 23.12 -3.88
CA GLY A 280 9.16 23.52 -3.64
C GLY A 280 10.04 22.43 -3.05
N GLY A 281 11.33 22.77 -2.89
CA GLY A 281 12.38 21.84 -2.47
C GLY A 281 12.19 21.29 -1.05
N ALA A 282 11.66 22.08 -0.13
CA ALA A 282 11.38 21.63 1.24
C ALA A 282 10.31 20.53 1.28
N ALA A 283 9.25 20.64 0.45
CA ALA A 283 8.24 19.61 0.32
C ALA A 283 8.82 18.34 -0.31
N ALA A 284 9.61 18.48 -1.39
CA ALA A 284 10.30 17.35 -2.00
C ALA A 284 11.20 16.60 -1.00
N TYR A 285 11.94 17.33 -0.18
CA TYR A 285 12.78 16.74 0.87
C TYR A 285 11.94 16.03 1.94
N ALA A 286 10.85 16.67 2.40
CA ALA A 286 9.93 16.07 3.36
C ALA A 286 9.33 14.76 2.85
N PHE A 287 8.75 14.78 1.64
CA PHE A 287 8.05 13.62 1.07
C PHE A 287 8.94 12.43 0.76
N ARG A 288 10.20 12.70 0.39
CA ARG A 288 11.15 11.65 -0.04
C ARG A 288 12.11 11.18 1.04
N ILE A 289 12.35 11.98 2.08
CA ILE A 289 13.43 11.72 3.05
C ILE A 289 12.92 11.73 4.49
N THR A 290 12.40 12.86 4.97
CA THR A 290 12.04 13.01 6.38
C THR A 290 10.84 12.19 6.77
N ASN A 291 9.75 12.30 6.00
CA ASN A 291 8.49 11.61 6.32
C ASN A 291 8.58 10.10 6.13
N PRO A 292 9.19 9.54 5.04
CA PRO A 292 9.42 8.11 4.95
C PRO A 292 10.28 7.57 6.10
N ARG A 293 11.30 8.32 6.56
CA ARG A 293 12.08 7.91 7.73
C ARG A 293 11.20 7.84 8.98
N ARG A 294 10.38 8.86 9.24
CA ARG A 294 9.42 8.86 10.37
C ARG A 294 8.43 7.70 10.26
N LEU A 295 7.86 7.46 9.09
CA LEU A 295 6.97 6.31 8.85
C LEU A 295 7.68 5.00 9.19
N LEU A 296 8.88 4.77 8.67
CA LEU A 296 9.56 3.49 8.75
C LEU A 296 10.25 3.24 10.10
N THR A 297 10.73 4.30 10.77
CA THR A 297 11.54 4.15 12.00
C THR A 297 10.96 4.82 13.24
N GLY A 298 9.93 5.64 13.11
CA GLY A 298 9.36 6.45 14.19
C GLY A 298 10.21 7.67 14.62
N ARG A 299 11.28 8.00 13.83
CA ARG A 299 12.27 9.05 14.22
C ARG A 299 12.48 10.08 13.13
#